data_57ff6929f9587117f50e24de3a2c85cb
#
_entry.id   57ff6929f9587117f50e24de3a2c85cb
#
_cell.length_a   1.000
_cell.length_b   1.000
_cell.length_c   1.000
_cell.angle_alpha   90.00
_cell.angle_beta   90.00
_cell.angle_gamma   90.00
#
_symmetry.space_group_name_H-M   'P 1'
#
loop_
_entity.id
_entity.type
_entity.pdbx_description
1 polymer ?
#
loop_
_entity_poly.entity_id
_entity_poly.type
_entity_poly.pdbx_seq_one_letter_code
_entity_poly.pdbx_strand_id
1 'polypeptide(L)'
;MSYKKIIPYINGENELAANVVMQAEQYCFAGADALFLYNYSKIEAEREEFLATLKEVAEKIDIPFMAGMYMERFEDAKKVFYTGAEKIVVKYDLVKDESLLKEMIARFGSDKILVEVDADIDFDKIPLHVDTFLVKHVDIDAEFERKMMRAGKQIIIRDSLL
;
A
#
# COMPACT_ATOMS: atom_id res chain seq x y z
N MET A 1 -3.62 -3.49 -25.87
CA MET A 1 -4.40 -2.73 -24.89
C MET A 1 -3.99 -3.08 -23.49
N SER A 2 -3.68 -2.09 -22.70
CA SER A 2 -3.35 -2.33 -21.29
C SER A 2 -4.64 -2.54 -20.49
N TYR A 3 -4.69 -3.62 -19.75
CA TYR A 3 -5.78 -3.89 -18.82
C TYR A 3 -5.60 -3.06 -17.55
N LYS A 4 -6.61 -2.29 -17.18
CA LYS A 4 -6.59 -1.50 -15.95
C LYS A 4 -7.27 -2.28 -14.85
N LYS A 5 -6.53 -2.52 -13.77
CA LYS A 5 -7.05 -3.20 -12.59
C LYS A 5 -7.84 -2.23 -11.73
N ILE A 6 -8.92 -2.73 -11.16
CA ILE A 6 -9.72 -1.99 -10.18
C ILE A 6 -9.30 -2.46 -8.80
N ILE A 7 -8.70 -1.53 -8.03
CA ILE A 7 -8.19 -1.80 -6.69
C ILE A 7 -8.83 -0.82 -5.71
N PRO A 8 -9.97 -1.19 -5.11
CA PRO A 8 -10.64 -0.33 -4.14
C PRO A 8 -9.79 -0.12 -2.89
N TYR A 9 -9.98 1.03 -2.28
CA TYR A 9 -9.34 1.43 -1.04
C TYR A 9 -10.25 1.18 0.13
N ILE A 10 -9.69 0.65 1.21
CA ILE A 10 -10.40 0.49 2.48
C ILE A 10 -9.57 1.15 3.56
N ASN A 11 -10.11 2.23 4.13
CA ASN A 11 -9.50 2.93 5.25
C ASN A 11 -9.83 2.19 6.54
N GLY A 12 -8.81 1.65 7.21
CA GLY A 12 -8.98 0.96 8.48
C GLY A 12 -8.77 1.86 9.70
N GLU A 13 -8.46 3.14 9.48
CA GLU A 13 -8.23 4.07 10.59
C GLU A 13 -9.54 4.47 11.25
N ASN A 14 -9.60 4.35 12.58
CA ASN A 14 -10.80 4.71 13.35
C ASN A 14 -12.07 3.95 12.92
N GLU A 15 -11.90 2.74 12.40
CA GLU A 15 -12.98 1.93 11.88
C GLU A 15 -13.04 0.59 12.63
N LEU A 16 -14.25 0.07 12.81
CA LEU A 16 -14.43 -1.26 13.41
C LEU A 16 -13.93 -2.35 12.45
N ALA A 17 -13.28 -3.36 12.99
CA ALA A 17 -12.78 -4.49 12.20
C ALA A 17 -13.88 -5.14 11.36
N ALA A 18 -15.07 -5.32 11.93
CA ALA A 18 -16.21 -5.92 11.23
C ALA A 18 -16.61 -5.12 10.00
N ASN A 19 -16.53 -3.78 10.05
CA ASN A 19 -16.85 -2.92 8.91
C ASN A 19 -15.80 -3.03 7.80
N VAL A 20 -14.53 -3.13 8.18
CA VAL A 20 -13.44 -3.31 7.22
C VAL A 20 -13.60 -4.64 6.48
N VAL A 21 -13.85 -5.71 7.21
CA VAL A 21 -14.05 -7.04 6.64
C VAL A 21 -15.26 -7.06 5.72
N MET A 22 -16.37 -6.44 6.14
CA MET A 22 -17.58 -6.36 5.32
C MET A 22 -17.32 -5.61 4.00
N GLN A 23 -16.62 -4.49 4.05
CA GLN A 23 -16.26 -3.74 2.84
C GLN A 23 -15.39 -4.59 1.90
N ALA A 24 -14.42 -5.31 2.47
CA ALA A 24 -13.56 -6.20 1.68
C ALA A 24 -14.37 -7.26 0.96
N GLU A 25 -15.31 -7.91 1.65
CA GLU A 25 -16.18 -8.91 1.04
C GLU A 25 -17.07 -8.31 -0.05
N GLN A 26 -17.63 -7.11 0.19
CA GLN A 26 -18.48 -6.44 -0.79
C GLN A 26 -17.73 -6.11 -2.08
N TYR A 27 -16.50 -5.57 -1.96
CA TYR A 27 -15.68 -5.26 -3.14
C TYR A 27 -15.24 -6.53 -3.87
N CYS A 28 -14.89 -7.57 -3.14
CA CYS A 28 -14.52 -8.84 -3.72
C CYS A 28 -15.70 -9.43 -4.53
N PHE A 29 -16.89 -9.42 -3.94
CA PHE A 29 -18.10 -9.90 -4.60
C PHE A 29 -18.45 -9.07 -5.83
N ALA A 30 -18.19 -7.75 -5.79
CA ALA A 30 -18.47 -6.85 -6.90
C ALA A 30 -17.47 -6.98 -8.06
N GLY A 31 -16.43 -7.79 -7.92
CA GLY A 31 -15.50 -8.07 -9.00
C GLY A 31 -14.22 -7.26 -9.00
N ALA A 32 -13.81 -6.71 -7.86
CA ALA A 32 -12.53 -6.02 -7.74
C ALA A 32 -11.37 -6.98 -8.06
N ASP A 33 -10.32 -6.46 -8.69
CA ASP A 33 -9.13 -7.26 -9.03
C ASP A 33 -8.20 -7.49 -7.84
N ALA A 34 -8.17 -6.54 -6.93
CA ALA A 34 -7.39 -6.60 -5.70
C ALA A 34 -7.94 -5.57 -4.72
N LEU A 35 -7.45 -5.57 -3.49
CA LEU A 35 -7.83 -4.55 -2.50
C LEU A 35 -6.59 -3.88 -1.94
N PHE A 36 -6.76 -2.63 -1.50
CA PHE A 36 -5.76 -1.94 -0.71
C PHE A 36 -6.38 -1.52 0.63
N LEU A 37 -5.88 -2.11 1.72
CA LEU A 37 -6.33 -1.81 3.07
C LEU A 37 -5.21 -1.09 3.81
N TYR A 38 -5.53 0.00 4.51
CA TYR A 38 -4.49 0.75 5.19
C TYR A 38 -4.91 1.27 6.56
N ASN A 39 -3.95 1.32 7.45
CA ASN A 39 -4.01 2.00 8.73
C ASN A 39 -2.58 2.40 9.12
N TYR A 40 -2.31 3.70 9.07
CA TYR A 40 -0.96 4.22 9.31
C TYR A 40 -0.77 4.71 10.76
N SER A 41 -1.62 4.29 11.68
CA SER A 41 -1.48 4.63 13.09
C SER A 41 -0.13 4.19 13.64
N LYS A 42 0.48 5.07 14.44
CA LYS A 42 1.73 4.75 15.14
C LYS A 42 1.47 4.09 16.49
N ILE A 43 0.21 3.97 16.90
CA ILE A 43 -0.18 3.34 18.17
C ILE A 43 -0.09 1.83 18.03
N GLU A 44 0.73 1.18 18.87
CA GLU A 44 0.99 -0.24 18.76
C GLU A 44 -0.29 -1.09 18.87
N ALA A 45 -1.17 -0.77 19.81
CA ALA A 45 -2.42 -1.51 19.97
C ALA A 45 -3.30 -1.44 18.72
N GLU A 46 -3.35 -0.29 18.06
CA GLU A 46 -4.11 -0.14 16.82
C GLU A 46 -3.49 -0.92 15.67
N ARG A 47 -2.17 -0.96 15.60
CA ARG A 47 -1.46 -1.76 14.59
C ARG A 47 -1.71 -3.25 14.77
N GLU A 48 -1.66 -3.73 16.02
CA GLU A 48 -1.93 -5.14 16.31
C GLU A 48 -3.38 -5.52 15.97
N GLU A 49 -4.32 -4.64 16.27
CA GLU A 49 -5.72 -4.85 15.91
C GLU A 49 -5.91 -4.89 14.40
N PHE A 50 -5.24 -4.00 13.68
CA PHE A 50 -5.31 -3.98 12.21
C PHE A 50 -4.71 -5.24 11.59
N LEU A 51 -3.61 -5.75 12.15
CA LEU A 51 -3.02 -7.02 11.69
C LEU A 51 -4.04 -8.17 11.82
N ALA A 52 -4.77 -8.21 12.94
CA ALA A 52 -5.82 -9.21 13.14
C ALA A 52 -6.94 -9.04 12.10
N THR A 53 -7.30 -7.79 11.79
CA THR A 53 -8.30 -7.48 10.76
C THR A 53 -7.84 -7.96 9.38
N LEU A 54 -6.60 -7.72 9.00
CA LEU A 54 -6.04 -8.17 7.72
C LEU A 54 -6.08 -9.69 7.60
N LYS A 55 -5.77 -10.38 8.69
CA LYS A 55 -5.80 -11.84 8.72
C LYS A 55 -7.23 -12.36 8.50
N GLU A 56 -8.21 -11.72 9.11
CA GLU A 56 -9.61 -12.07 8.91
C GLU A 56 -10.05 -11.79 7.46
N VAL A 57 -9.62 -10.66 6.89
CA VAL A 57 -9.89 -10.35 5.47
C VAL A 57 -9.32 -11.45 4.58
N ALA A 58 -8.09 -11.88 4.83
CA ALA A 58 -7.45 -12.93 4.04
C ALA A 58 -8.23 -14.25 4.05
N GLU A 59 -8.92 -14.53 5.15
CA GLU A 59 -9.75 -15.74 5.27
C GLU A 59 -11.08 -15.63 4.52
N LYS A 60 -11.54 -14.40 4.27
CA LYS A 60 -12.88 -14.13 3.73
C LYS A 60 -12.91 -13.83 2.24
N ILE A 61 -11.79 -13.46 1.64
CA ILE A 61 -11.73 -13.07 0.23
C ILE A 61 -10.81 -14.00 -0.54
N ASP A 62 -11.01 -14.10 -1.85
CA ASP A 62 -10.19 -14.91 -2.75
C ASP A 62 -9.38 -14.08 -3.75
N ILE A 63 -9.36 -12.77 -3.59
CA ILE A 63 -8.52 -11.88 -4.40
C ILE A 63 -7.33 -11.39 -3.59
N PRO A 64 -6.23 -10.99 -4.24
CA PRO A 64 -5.07 -10.47 -3.50
C PRO A 64 -5.36 -9.11 -2.87
N PHE A 65 -4.62 -8.79 -1.80
CA PHE A 65 -4.70 -7.48 -1.21
C PHE A 65 -3.32 -6.96 -0.83
N MET A 66 -3.21 -5.64 -0.87
CA MET A 66 -2.05 -4.90 -0.38
C MET A 66 -2.41 -4.27 0.97
N ALA A 67 -1.42 -4.15 1.84
CA ALA A 67 -1.63 -3.55 3.16
C ALA A 67 -0.66 -2.38 3.38
N GLY A 68 -1.20 -1.25 3.81
CA GLY A 68 -0.42 -0.08 4.20
C GLY A 68 -0.41 0.07 5.71
N MET A 69 0.77 0.09 6.32
CA MET A 69 0.95 0.25 7.75
C MET A 69 2.23 1.02 8.05
N TYR A 70 2.27 1.65 9.22
CA TYR A 70 3.48 2.25 9.74
C TYR A 70 4.47 1.16 10.18
N MET A 71 5.71 1.29 9.72
CA MET A 71 6.77 0.32 10.00
C MET A 71 7.89 0.96 10.82
N GLU A 72 8.24 0.35 11.93
CA GLU A 72 9.38 0.77 12.75
C GLU A 72 10.56 -0.19 12.63
N ARG A 73 10.27 -1.47 12.44
CA ARG A 73 11.27 -2.55 12.39
C ARG A 73 10.96 -3.50 11.24
N PHE A 74 11.97 -4.25 10.85
CA PHE A 74 11.81 -5.27 9.82
C PHE A 74 10.74 -6.32 10.19
N GLU A 75 10.64 -6.67 11.46
CA GLU A 75 9.64 -7.62 11.95
C GLU A 75 8.21 -7.15 11.69
N ASP A 76 7.98 -5.85 11.67
CA ASP A 76 6.64 -5.30 11.37
C ASP A 76 6.20 -5.71 9.95
N ALA A 77 7.11 -5.67 8.99
CA ALA A 77 6.83 -6.10 7.63
C ALA A 77 6.51 -7.60 7.55
N LYS A 78 7.27 -8.41 8.29
CA LYS A 78 6.99 -9.85 8.36
C LYS A 78 5.58 -10.13 8.89
N LYS A 79 5.16 -9.41 9.92
CA LYS A 79 3.82 -9.56 10.49
C LYS A 79 2.74 -9.27 9.46
N VAL A 80 2.95 -8.24 8.63
CA VAL A 80 1.99 -7.90 7.57
C VAL A 80 1.91 -9.03 6.53
N PHE A 81 3.03 -9.53 6.06
CA PHE A 81 3.03 -10.63 5.10
C PHE A 81 2.40 -11.92 5.68
N TYR A 82 2.59 -12.19 6.96
CA TYR A 82 1.98 -13.36 7.61
C TYR A 82 0.46 -13.26 7.67
N THR A 83 -0.14 -12.09 7.51
CA THR A 83 -1.61 -11.98 7.43
C THR A 83 -2.17 -12.51 6.13
N GLY A 84 -1.33 -12.65 5.10
CA GLY A 84 -1.74 -13.03 3.76
C GLY A 84 -1.64 -11.89 2.75
N ALA A 85 -1.21 -10.70 3.14
CA ALA A 85 -1.02 -9.59 2.22
C ALA A 85 0.00 -9.96 1.14
N GLU A 86 -0.33 -9.63 -0.12
CA GLU A 86 0.56 -9.89 -1.25
C GLU A 86 1.68 -8.86 -1.32
N LYS A 87 1.37 -7.61 -1.01
CA LYS A 87 2.31 -6.48 -1.06
C LYS A 87 2.10 -5.56 0.13
N ILE A 88 3.17 -4.82 0.46
CA ILE A 88 3.13 -3.79 1.48
C ILE A 88 3.23 -2.42 0.81
N VAL A 89 2.45 -1.46 1.28
CA VAL A 89 2.58 -0.06 0.89
C VAL A 89 3.16 0.72 2.07
N VAL A 90 4.28 1.38 1.83
CA VAL A 90 4.96 2.23 2.82
C VAL A 90 4.68 3.67 2.46
N LYS A 91 4.21 4.46 3.42
CA LYS A 91 3.97 5.88 3.22
C LYS A 91 5.29 6.63 3.41
N TYR A 92 5.79 7.27 2.35
CA TYR A 92 7.12 7.86 2.36
C TYR A 92 7.32 8.90 3.47
N ASP A 93 6.30 9.72 3.73
CA ASP A 93 6.35 10.74 4.80
C ASP A 93 6.59 10.15 6.19
N LEU A 94 6.27 8.89 6.37
CA LEU A 94 6.42 8.19 7.65
C LEU A 94 7.71 7.39 7.75
N VAL A 95 8.50 7.34 6.67
CA VAL A 95 9.78 6.63 6.67
C VAL A 95 10.83 7.49 7.34
N LYS A 96 11.24 7.10 8.54
CA LYS A 96 12.27 7.80 9.30
C LYS A 96 13.68 7.28 9.00
N ASP A 97 13.77 6.03 8.58
CA ASP A 97 15.02 5.34 8.36
C ASP A 97 14.97 4.63 7.00
N GLU A 98 15.66 5.21 6.01
CA GLU A 98 15.72 4.64 4.66
C GLU A 98 16.42 3.27 4.64
N SER A 99 17.25 2.96 5.63
CA SER A 99 17.89 1.65 5.69
C SER A 99 16.89 0.54 5.93
N LEU A 100 15.80 0.82 6.67
CA LEU A 100 14.71 -0.13 6.86
C LEU A 100 14.00 -0.40 5.53
N LEU A 101 13.71 0.64 4.77
CA LEU A 101 13.09 0.50 3.44
C LEU A 101 13.99 -0.32 2.51
N LYS A 102 15.29 -0.03 2.49
CA LYS A 102 16.24 -0.78 1.70
C LYS A 102 16.29 -2.25 2.10
N GLU A 103 16.29 -2.53 3.39
CA GLU A 103 16.29 -3.91 3.89
C GLU A 103 15.02 -4.65 3.48
N MET A 104 13.86 -4.02 3.61
CA MET A 104 12.60 -4.62 3.20
C MET A 104 12.61 -4.99 1.73
N ILE A 105 13.06 -4.07 0.87
CA ILE A 105 13.13 -4.30 -0.58
C ILE A 105 14.13 -5.40 -0.91
N ALA A 106 15.29 -5.39 -0.27
CA ALA A 106 16.32 -6.40 -0.50
C ALA A 106 15.87 -7.81 -0.11
N ARG A 107 15.07 -7.94 0.94
CA ARG A 107 14.66 -9.24 1.48
C ARG A 107 13.36 -9.76 0.93
N PHE A 108 12.41 -8.89 0.59
CA PHE A 108 11.11 -9.30 0.05
C PHE A 108 10.99 -9.13 -1.45
N GLY A 109 11.82 -8.28 -2.05
CA GLY A 109 11.77 -7.96 -3.48
C GLY A 109 11.11 -6.60 -3.75
N SER A 110 11.57 -5.92 -4.79
CA SER A 110 11.04 -4.61 -5.19
C SER A 110 9.60 -4.68 -5.69
N ASP A 111 9.15 -5.85 -6.13
CA ASP A 111 7.78 -6.08 -6.58
C ASP A 111 6.79 -6.24 -5.41
N LYS A 112 7.29 -6.43 -4.18
CA LYS A 112 6.47 -6.62 -2.98
C LYS A 112 6.30 -5.36 -2.15
N ILE A 113 7.13 -4.35 -2.36
CA ILE A 113 7.16 -3.13 -1.56
C ILE A 113 6.85 -1.93 -2.44
N LEU A 114 5.70 -1.31 -2.20
CA LEU A 114 5.30 -0.09 -2.88
C LEU A 114 5.49 1.10 -1.94
N VAL A 115 5.70 2.28 -2.51
CA VAL A 115 5.87 3.51 -1.74
C VAL A 115 4.80 4.52 -2.15
N GLU A 116 4.01 4.99 -1.18
CA GLU A 116 3.03 6.04 -1.40
C GLU A 116 3.72 7.40 -1.27
N VAL A 117 3.56 8.24 -2.28
CA VAL A 117 4.19 9.56 -2.35
C VAL A 117 3.18 10.62 -2.80
N ASP A 118 3.50 11.87 -2.51
CA ASP A 118 2.76 13.02 -3.03
C ASP A 118 3.38 13.47 -4.38
N ALA A 119 2.62 14.26 -5.13
CA ALA A 119 3.06 14.70 -6.47
C ALA A 119 4.26 15.65 -6.46
N ASP A 120 4.54 16.28 -5.33
CA ASP A 120 5.69 17.17 -5.17
C ASP A 120 6.99 16.43 -4.85
N ILE A 121 6.95 15.11 -4.84
CA ILE A 121 8.11 14.28 -4.52
C ILE A 121 9.28 14.52 -5.48
N ASP A 122 10.47 14.56 -4.94
CA ASP A 122 11.71 14.61 -5.73
C ASP A 122 12.23 13.18 -5.90
N PHE A 123 12.04 12.60 -7.07
CA PHE A 123 12.46 11.24 -7.33
C PHE A 123 13.96 11.01 -7.23
N ASP A 124 14.77 12.07 -7.34
CA ASP A 124 16.21 11.97 -7.18
C ASP A 124 16.61 11.67 -5.74
N LYS A 125 15.73 12.01 -4.78
CA LYS A 125 15.96 11.74 -3.36
C LYS A 125 15.47 10.38 -2.91
N ILE A 126 14.67 9.70 -3.74
CA ILE A 126 14.16 8.38 -3.41
C ILE A 126 15.21 7.33 -3.78
N PRO A 127 15.44 6.32 -2.93
CA PRO A 127 16.36 5.24 -3.28
C PRO A 127 16.02 4.60 -4.62
N LEU A 128 17.03 4.37 -5.45
CA LEU A 128 16.85 3.86 -6.82
C LEU A 128 16.20 2.49 -6.91
N HIS A 129 16.20 1.75 -5.81
CA HIS A 129 15.64 0.40 -5.77
C HIS A 129 14.13 0.35 -5.55
N VAL A 130 13.48 1.49 -5.38
CA VAL A 130 12.01 1.56 -5.35
C VAL A 130 11.48 1.62 -6.78
N ASP A 131 10.69 0.63 -7.17
CA ASP A 131 10.20 0.52 -8.54
C ASP A 131 8.76 1.00 -8.74
N THR A 132 7.91 0.85 -7.74
CA THR A 132 6.48 1.12 -7.87
C THR A 132 6.02 2.11 -6.82
N PHE A 133 5.31 3.14 -7.28
CA PHE A 133 4.79 4.21 -6.42
C PHE A 133 3.27 4.24 -6.45
N LEU A 134 2.67 4.62 -5.31
CA LEU A 134 1.25 4.86 -5.19
C LEU A 134 1.02 6.37 -5.07
N VAL A 135 0.18 6.93 -5.93
CA VAL A 135 -0.06 8.38 -6.00
C VAL A 135 -1.56 8.64 -6.12
N LYS A 136 -2.05 9.67 -5.45
CA LYS A 136 -3.45 10.09 -5.58
C LYS A 136 -3.69 10.69 -6.96
N HIS A 137 -4.80 10.33 -7.59
CA HIS A 137 -5.14 10.78 -8.93
C HIS A 137 -5.20 12.32 -9.04
N VAL A 138 -5.73 12.99 -8.04
CA VAL A 138 -5.87 14.46 -8.02
C VAL A 138 -4.52 15.19 -8.04
N ASP A 139 -3.44 14.51 -7.67
CA ASP A 139 -2.10 15.08 -7.62
C ASP A 139 -1.32 14.87 -8.93
N ILE A 140 -1.91 14.15 -9.90
CA ILE A 140 -1.23 13.82 -11.14
C ILE A 140 -1.54 14.85 -12.23
N ASP A 141 -0.51 15.53 -12.68
CA ASP A 141 -0.59 16.45 -13.81
C ASP A 141 0.45 16.06 -14.88
N ALA A 142 0.52 16.83 -15.96
CA ALA A 142 1.46 16.54 -17.05
C ALA A 142 2.92 16.60 -16.61
N GLU A 143 3.24 17.50 -15.67
CA GLU A 143 4.59 17.60 -15.12
C GLU A 143 4.96 16.36 -14.32
N PHE A 144 4.04 15.87 -13.48
CA PHE A 144 4.25 14.65 -12.71
C PHE A 144 4.45 13.44 -13.63
N GLU A 145 3.62 13.32 -14.68
CA GLU A 145 3.77 12.23 -15.65
C GLU A 145 5.15 12.25 -16.32
N ARG A 146 5.64 13.44 -16.69
CA ARG A 146 6.97 13.56 -17.27
C ARG A 146 8.07 13.14 -16.30
N LYS A 147 7.95 13.51 -15.02
CA LYS A 147 8.89 13.07 -13.97
C LYS A 147 8.92 11.55 -13.88
N MET A 148 7.76 10.91 -13.86
CA MET A 148 7.65 9.46 -13.77
C MET A 148 8.28 8.76 -14.96
N MET A 149 8.03 9.26 -16.16
CA MET A 149 8.62 8.70 -17.39
C MET A 149 10.14 8.80 -17.36
N ARG A 150 10.69 9.95 -16.94
CA ARG A 150 12.13 10.13 -16.82
C ARG A 150 12.77 9.19 -15.81
N ALA A 151 12.06 8.94 -14.70
CA ALA A 151 12.55 8.06 -13.64
C ALA A 151 12.44 6.59 -13.99
N GLY A 152 11.64 6.23 -15.00
CA GLY A 152 11.41 4.83 -15.39
C GLY A 152 10.68 4.02 -14.33
N LYS A 153 9.83 4.67 -13.56
CA LYS A 153 9.11 4.02 -12.44
C LYS A 153 7.69 3.63 -12.84
N GLN A 154 7.18 2.60 -12.21
CA GLN A 154 5.78 2.22 -12.32
C GLN A 154 4.94 3.04 -11.35
N ILE A 155 3.70 3.30 -11.71
CA ILE A 155 2.79 4.08 -10.88
C ILE A 155 1.45 3.36 -10.76
N ILE A 156 0.92 3.35 -9.51
CA ILE A 156 -0.45 2.94 -9.23
C ILE A 156 -1.19 4.20 -8.83
N ILE A 157 -2.27 4.50 -9.55
CA ILE A 157 -3.03 5.71 -9.33
C ILE A 157 -4.15 5.42 -8.33
N ARG A 158 -4.18 6.22 -7.26
CA ARG A 158 -5.26 6.20 -6.29
C ARG A 158 -6.33 7.20 -6.71
N ASP A 159 -7.53 6.70 -7.00
CA ASP A 159 -8.68 7.56 -7.25
C ASP A 159 -9.40 7.84 -5.95
N SER A 160 -9.44 9.11 -5.55
CA SER A 160 -10.07 9.53 -4.30
C SER A 160 -11.60 9.61 -4.39
N LEU A 161 -12.17 9.37 -5.55
CA LEU A 161 -13.61 9.40 -5.74
C LEU A 161 -14.27 8.04 -5.52
N LEU A 162 -13.48 7.03 -5.23
CA LEU A 162 -13.98 5.69 -4.96
C LEU A 162 -14.07 5.42 -3.46
#